data_ad5b92d77413bb98366c04389dfdbc2b
#
_entry.id   ad5b92d77413bb98366c04389dfdbc2b
#
_cell.length_a   1.000
_cell.length_b   1.000
_cell.length_c   1.000
_cell.angle_alpha   90.00
_cell.angle_beta   90.00
_cell.angle_gamma   90.00
#
_symmetry.space_group_name_H-M   'P 1'
#
loop_
_entity.id
_entity.type
_entity.pdbx_description
1 polymer ?
#
loop_
_entity_poly.entity_id
_entity_poly.type
_entity_poly.pdbx_seq_one_letter_code
_entity_poly.pdbx_strand_id
1 'polypeptide(L)'
;QCEKHGIPRPFSFCYPAYQTTERAVKLLRQRGYRYARTGGAKAYDPEKDDPLLMPQAFDGKPKSTLEQFKEAVAKAGDGKIAVMTFHGVPDVQHPWVNTAPKKFEAYMKHLKDSGCRVIALRDLNFSKPSEK
;
A
#
# COMPACT_ATOMS: atom_id res chain seq x y z
N GLN A 1 -6.71 -0.50 -22.45
CA GLN A 1 -8.16 -0.62 -22.14
C GLN A 1 -8.69 0.56 -21.33
N CYS A 2 -7.97 1.03 -20.29
CA CYS A 2 -8.42 2.18 -19.49
C CYS A 2 -8.82 3.39 -20.34
N GLU A 3 -7.99 3.76 -21.31
CA GLU A 3 -8.24 4.88 -22.21
C GLU A 3 -9.54 4.73 -23.03
N LYS A 4 -9.88 3.49 -23.44
CA LYS A 4 -11.15 3.22 -24.14
C LYS A 4 -12.39 3.51 -23.29
N HIS A 5 -12.24 3.56 -21.99
CA HIS A 5 -13.33 3.82 -21.03
C HIS A 5 -13.19 5.19 -20.37
N GLY A 6 -12.38 6.10 -20.92
CA GLY A 6 -12.16 7.43 -20.36
C GLY A 6 -11.44 7.43 -19.00
N ILE A 7 -10.82 6.31 -18.64
CA ILE A 7 -10.06 6.19 -17.38
C ILE A 7 -8.62 6.65 -17.65
N PRO A 8 -8.09 7.61 -16.88
CA PRO A 8 -6.70 8.03 -17.02
C PRO A 8 -5.75 6.84 -16.89
N ARG A 9 -4.65 6.88 -17.64
CA ARG A 9 -3.64 5.82 -17.60
C ARG A 9 -3.15 5.60 -16.17
N PRO A 10 -3.29 4.38 -15.61
CA PRO A 10 -2.82 4.09 -14.26
C PRO A 10 -1.29 4.12 -14.22
N PHE A 11 -0.73 4.66 -13.16
CA PHE A 11 0.71 4.69 -12.90
C PHE A 11 1.10 3.93 -11.62
N SER A 12 0.13 3.33 -10.95
CA SER A 12 0.34 2.41 -9.84
C SER A 12 -0.21 1.02 -10.17
N PHE A 13 0.39 0.00 -9.60
CA PHE A 13 0.04 -1.40 -9.82
C PHE A 13 0.01 -2.16 -8.50
N CYS A 14 -0.76 -3.23 -8.45
CA CYS A 14 -0.76 -4.18 -7.35
C CYS A 14 -0.51 -5.57 -7.90
N TYR A 15 0.55 -6.22 -7.45
CA TYR A 15 0.86 -7.58 -7.90
C TYR A 15 -0.20 -8.57 -7.40
N PRO A 16 -0.88 -9.31 -8.31
CA PRO A 16 -1.83 -10.34 -7.92
C PRO A 16 -1.16 -11.39 -7.03
N ALA A 17 -1.82 -11.76 -5.94
CA ALA A 17 -1.31 -12.70 -4.94
C ALA A 17 0.13 -12.38 -4.45
N TYR A 18 0.53 -11.10 -4.53
CA TYR A 18 1.89 -10.61 -4.19
C TYR A 18 3.03 -11.23 -5.02
N GLN A 19 2.71 -11.93 -6.10
CA GLN A 19 3.70 -12.59 -6.96
C GLN A 19 4.46 -11.57 -7.80
N THR A 20 5.78 -11.56 -7.67
CA THR A 20 6.67 -10.67 -8.41
C THR A 20 7.69 -11.48 -9.21
N THR A 21 8.06 -10.97 -10.37
CA THR A 21 9.18 -11.48 -11.18
C THR A 21 9.99 -10.30 -11.70
N GLU A 22 11.27 -10.48 -11.93
CA GLU A 22 12.14 -9.45 -12.52
C GLU A 22 11.59 -8.94 -13.85
N ARG A 23 11.04 -9.86 -14.67
CA ARG A 23 10.41 -9.51 -15.95
C ARG A 23 9.20 -8.59 -15.75
N ALA A 24 8.34 -8.84 -14.75
CA ALA A 24 7.19 -8.01 -14.44
C ALA A 24 7.61 -6.61 -13.98
N VAL A 25 8.58 -6.53 -13.07
CA VAL A 25 9.14 -5.26 -12.59
C VAL A 25 9.72 -4.45 -13.75
N LYS A 26 10.55 -5.08 -14.60
CA LYS A 26 11.13 -4.44 -15.81
C LYS A 26 10.05 -3.91 -16.76
N LEU A 27 9.01 -4.70 -17.01
CA LEU A 27 7.89 -4.30 -17.85
C LEU A 27 7.13 -3.10 -17.29
N LEU A 28 6.81 -3.11 -15.99
CA LEU A 28 6.14 -1.99 -15.33
C LEU A 28 6.97 -0.71 -15.43
N ARG A 29 8.29 -0.80 -15.22
CA ARG A 29 9.22 0.32 -15.36
C ARG A 29 9.22 0.88 -16.78
N GLN A 30 9.34 0.02 -17.78
CA GLN A 30 9.30 0.41 -19.19
C GLN A 30 7.96 1.05 -19.61
N ARG A 31 6.88 0.66 -18.95
CA ARG A 31 5.53 1.20 -19.18
C ARG A 31 5.22 2.45 -18.36
N GLY A 32 6.20 3.00 -17.62
CA GLY A 32 6.05 4.25 -16.87
C GLY A 32 5.22 4.13 -15.60
N TYR A 33 5.07 2.91 -15.05
CA TYR A 33 4.52 2.77 -13.70
C TYR A 33 5.50 3.33 -12.67
N ARG A 34 4.97 4.03 -11.68
CA ARG A 34 5.77 4.69 -10.64
C ARG A 34 5.84 3.87 -9.37
N TYR A 35 4.77 3.19 -9.05
CA TYR A 35 4.62 2.41 -7.81
C TYR A 35 3.99 1.07 -8.10
N ALA A 36 4.46 0.02 -7.42
CA ALA A 36 3.80 -1.28 -7.45
C ALA A 36 3.88 -1.94 -6.08
N ARG A 37 2.69 -2.26 -5.52
CA ARG A 37 2.58 -2.87 -4.20
C ARG A 37 2.77 -4.39 -4.30
N THR A 38 3.65 -4.90 -3.46
CA THR A 38 3.82 -6.33 -3.21
C THR A 38 3.40 -6.70 -1.78
N GLY A 39 3.64 -7.93 -1.36
CA GLY A 39 3.48 -8.37 0.02
C GLY A 39 4.58 -7.87 0.94
N GLY A 40 4.62 -8.41 2.15
CA GLY A 40 5.63 -8.09 3.14
C GLY A 40 5.03 -7.71 4.48
N ALA A 41 5.86 -7.22 5.40
CA ALA A 41 5.45 -6.76 6.73
C ALA A 41 6.35 -5.61 7.21
N LYS A 42 6.83 -4.78 6.30
CA LYS A 42 7.70 -3.63 6.62
C LYS A 42 7.17 -2.33 6.02
N ALA A 43 7.60 -1.20 6.54
CA ALA A 43 7.40 0.08 5.88
C ALA A 43 8.27 0.18 4.61
N TYR A 44 7.79 0.91 3.63
CA TYR A 44 8.56 1.29 2.45
C TYR A 44 9.51 2.43 2.81
N ASP A 45 10.78 2.28 2.47
CA ASP A 45 11.82 3.29 2.62
C ASP A 45 12.13 3.90 1.25
N PRO A 46 11.72 5.15 0.97
CA PRO A 46 11.94 5.78 -0.33
C PRO A 46 13.40 5.91 -0.75
N GLU A 47 14.32 5.92 0.21
CA GLU A 47 15.75 6.06 -0.05
C GLU A 47 16.43 4.73 -0.42
N LYS A 48 15.82 3.59 -0.04
CA LYS A 48 16.45 2.27 -0.14
C LYS A 48 15.65 1.27 -0.96
N ASP A 49 14.33 1.37 -0.96
CA ASP A 49 13.47 0.37 -1.57
C ASP A 49 13.07 0.75 -3.01
N ASP A 50 12.95 -0.24 -3.90
CA ASP A 50 12.43 -0.03 -5.25
C ASP A 50 10.91 0.32 -5.16
N PRO A 51 10.46 1.46 -5.71
CA PRO A 51 9.04 1.83 -5.70
C PRO A 51 8.14 0.85 -6.47
N LEU A 52 8.70 0.05 -7.36
CA LEU A 52 7.98 -1.04 -8.04
C LEU A 52 7.95 -2.36 -7.23
N LEU A 53 8.51 -2.37 -6.03
CA LEU A 53 8.46 -3.47 -5.06
C LEU A 53 8.05 -2.96 -3.67
N MET A 54 7.13 -2.00 -3.63
CA MET A 54 6.67 -1.37 -2.40
C MET A 54 6.02 -2.40 -1.47
N PRO A 55 6.56 -2.66 -0.28
CA PRO A 55 5.97 -3.61 0.65
C PRO A 55 4.69 -3.06 1.27
N GLN A 56 3.79 -3.96 1.69
CA GLN A 56 2.74 -3.59 2.63
C GLN A 56 3.27 -3.74 4.06
N ALA A 57 2.84 -2.87 4.96
CA ALA A 57 3.16 -2.93 6.38
C ALA A 57 2.11 -3.71 7.18
N PHE A 58 0.87 -3.71 6.69
CA PHE A 58 -0.27 -4.37 7.32
C PHE A 58 -1.23 -4.93 6.27
N ASP A 59 -1.82 -6.08 6.59
CA ASP A 59 -2.86 -6.73 5.81
C ASP A 59 -4.07 -7.01 6.73
N GLY A 60 -5.16 -6.29 6.48
CA GLY A 60 -6.39 -6.38 7.26
C GLY A 60 -7.14 -7.65 6.95
N LYS A 61 -7.04 -8.64 7.84
CA LYS A 61 -7.70 -9.95 7.78
C LYS A 61 -8.52 -10.21 9.05
N PRO A 62 -9.36 -11.26 9.07
CA PRO A 62 -10.17 -11.56 10.26
C PRO A 62 -9.39 -11.71 11.57
N LYS A 63 -8.17 -12.26 11.48
CA LYS A 63 -7.29 -12.49 12.65
C LYS A 63 -6.36 -11.31 12.97
N SER A 64 -6.29 -10.28 12.11
CA SER A 64 -5.44 -9.12 12.36
C SER A 64 -5.91 -8.34 13.58
N THR A 65 -5.01 -7.93 14.45
CA THR A 65 -5.33 -7.24 15.71
C THR A 65 -5.10 -5.73 15.61
N LEU A 66 -5.66 -4.97 16.54
CA LEU A 66 -5.41 -3.54 16.64
C LEU A 66 -3.94 -3.25 17.00
N GLU A 67 -3.34 -4.09 17.83
CA GLU A 67 -1.92 -3.98 18.21
C GLU A 67 -1.02 -4.12 17.00
N GLN A 68 -1.24 -5.15 16.16
CA GLN A 68 -0.50 -5.32 14.90
C GLN A 68 -0.67 -4.12 13.96
N PHE A 69 -1.88 -3.53 13.94
CA PHE A 69 -2.12 -2.33 13.15
C PHE A 69 -1.33 -1.13 13.69
N LYS A 70 -1.34 -0.92 15.01
CA LYS A 70 -0.56 0.14 15.68
C LYS A 70 0.94 0.00 15.42
N GLU A 71 1.47 -1.21 15.52
CA GLU A 71 2.88 -1.51 15.21
C GLU A 71 3.22 -1.19 13.74
N ALA A 72 2.30 -1.50 12.82
CA ALA A 72 2.48 -1.17 11.42
C ALA A 72 2.45 0.34 11.17
N VAL A 73 1.54 1.08 11.83
CA VAL A 73 1.47 2.55 11.77
C VAL A 73 2.75 3.18 12.33
N ALA A 74 3.26 2.67 13.45
CA ALA A 74 4.49 3.15 14.06
C ALA A 74 5.74 3.01 13.16
N LYS A 75 5.70 2.14 12.15
CA LYS A 75 6.77 2.02 11.15
C LYS A 75 6.80 3.18 10.14
N ALA A 76 5.75 4.00 10.08
CA ALA A 76 5.66 5.18 9.22
C ALA A 76 6.34 6.40 9.85
N GLY A 77 7.60 6.25 10.27
CA GLY A 77 8.45 7.33 10.80
C GLY A 77 9.64 7.59 9.91
N ASP A 78 10.36 8.67 10.14
CA ASP A 78 11.63 8.99 9.48
C ASP A 78 11.56 8.96 7.94
N GLY A 79 10.50 9.53 7.38
CA GLY A 79 10.28 9.56 5.93
C GLY A 79 9.79 8.26 5.31
N LYS A 80 9.59 7.21 6.10
CA LYS A 80 9.06 5.92 5.62
C LYS A 80 7.55 5.94 5.50
N ILE A 81 7.03 5.01 4.70
CA ILE A 81 5.61 4.89 4.39
C ILE A 81 5.11 3.50 4.79
N ALA A 82 4.11 3.45 5.66
CA ALA A 82 3.42 2.22 5.98
C ALA A 82 2.20 2.05 5.07
N VAL A 83 2.27 1.09 4.15
CA VAL A 83 1.16 0.76 3.25
C VAL A 83 0.21 -0.20 3.95
N MET A 84 -1.04 0.22 4.11
CA MET A 84 -2.10 -0.57 4.72
C MET A 84 -2.98 -1.16 3.63
N THR A 85 -3.27 -2.45 3.70
CA THR A 85 -4.11 -3.16 2.74
C THR A 85 -5.38 -3.67 3.41
N PHE A 86 -6.52 -3.42 2.77
CA PHE A 86 -7.82 -3.97 3.13
C PHE A 86 -8.48 -4.51 1.87
N HIS A 87 -9.06 -5.71 1.94
CA HIS A 87 -9.72 -6.33 0.79
C HIS A 87 -11.19 -5.93 0.69
N GLY A 88 -11.90 -5.93 1.83
CA GLY A 88 -13.28 -5.47 1.93
C GLY A 88 -13.70 -5.24 3.38
N VAL A 89 -14.64 -4.30 3.58
CA VAL A 89 -15.11 -3.86 4.92
C VAL A 89 -16.64 -3.70 4.91
N PRO A 90 -17.42 -4.78 5.10
CA PRO A 90 -17.02 -6.19 5.14
C PRO A 90 -16.77 -6.77 3.75
N ASP A 91 -16.04 -7.89 3.67
CA ASP A 91 -15.98 -8.76 2.51
C ASP A 91 -16.71 -10.06 2.84
N VAL A 92 -17.98 -10.13 2.46
CA VAL A 92 -18.85 -11.29 2.75
C VAL A 92 -18.61 -12.46 1.79
N GLN A 93 -18.09 -12.16 0.59
CA GLN A 93 -17.81 -13.18 -0.43
C GLN A 93 -16.46 -13.87 -0.20
N HIS A 94 -15.52 -13.17 0.43
CA HIS A 94 -14.16 -13.67 0.71
C HIS A 94 -13.84 -13.57 2.20
N PRO A 95 -14.50 -14.41 3.05
CA PRO A 95 -14.42 -14.27 4.51
C PRO A 95 -12.99 -14.38 5.07
N TRP A 96 -12.07 -15.04 4.34
CA TRP A 96 -10.66 -15.19 4.74
C TRP A 96 -9.82 -13.90 4.64
N VAL A 97 -10.31 -12.88 3.93
CA VAL A 97 -9.67 -11.55 3.81
C VAL A 97 -10.57 -10.42 4.33
N ASN A 98 -11.68 -10.78 4.96
CA ASN A 98 -12.64 -9.84 5.50
C ASN A 98 -12.05 -9.00 6.64
N THR A 99 -12.33 -7.71 6.64
CA THR A 99 -12.15 -6.83 7.80
C THR A 99 -13.53 -6.44 8.35
N ALA A 100 -13.81 -6.82 9.58
CA ALA A 100 -15.08 -6.45 10.21
C ALA A 100 -15.18 -4.92 10.38
N PRO A 101 -16.36 -4.29 10.12
CA PRO A 101 -16.52 -2.82 10.19
C PRO A 101 -16.06 -2.21 11.52
N LYS A 102 -16.45 -2.79 12.65
CA LYS A 102 -16.01 -2.32 13.98
C LYS A 102 -14.48 -2.36 14.16
N LYS A 103 -13.81 -3.34 13.57
CA LYS A 103 -12.35 -3.42 13.56
C LYS A 103 -11.75 -2.31 12.73
N PHE A 104 -12.30 -2.09 11.54
CA PHE A 104 -11.85 -1.02 10.65
C PHE A 104 -12.04 0.36 11.30
N GLU A 105 -13.17 0.60 11.98
CA GLU A 105 -13.40 1.82 12.76
C GLU A 105 -12.30 2.04 13.81
N ALA A 106 -11.93 0.99 14.56
CA ALA A 106 -10.86 1.08 15.54
C ALA A 106 -9.50 1.41 14.89
N TYR A 107 -9.21 0.86 13.71
CA TYR A 107 -8.01 1.18 12.95
C TYR A 107 -8.01 2.65 12.49
N MET A 108 -9.12 3.12 11.94
CA MET A 108 -9.25 4.51 11.48
C MET A 108 -9.19 5.51 12.63
N LYS A 109 -9.78 5.17 13.78
CA LYS A 109 -9.65 5.98 15.00
C LYS A 109 -8.17 6.11 15.40
N HIS A 110 -7.43 5.01 15.43
CA HIS A 110 -6.00 5.04 15.75
C HIS A 110 -5.21 5.89 14.74
N LEU A 111 -5.46 5.78 13.44
CA LEU A 111 -4.81 6.63 12.43
C LEU A 111 -5.07 8.12 12.68
N LYS A 112 -6.32 8.48 12.98
CA LYS A 112 -6.67 9.86 13.32
C LYS A 112 -5.90 10.36 14.53
N ASP A 113 -5.80 9.51 15.57
CA ASP A 113 -5.16 9.88 16.85
C ASP A 113 -3.62 9.87 16.74
N SER A 114 -3.04 9.15 15.78
CA SER A 114 -1.59 9.02 15.60
C SER A 114 -0.91 10.22 14.97
N GLY A 115 -1.67 11.14 14.37
CA GLY A 115 -1.12 12.28 13.63
C GLY A 115 -0.50 11.90 12.27
N CYS A 116 -0.59 10.65 11.84
CA CYS A 116 -0.11 10.22 10.54
C CYS A 116 -0.93 10.85 9.40
N ARG A 117 -0.25 11.32 8.36
CA ARG A 117 -0.91 11.77 7.13
C ARG A 117 -1.25 10.55 6.27
N VAL A 118 -2.54 10.33 6.03
CA VAL A 118 -3.04 9.28 5.12
C VAL A 118 -3.17 9.86 3.72
N ILE A 119 -2.55 9.21 2.73
CA ILE A 119 -2.58 9.63 1.33
C ILE A 119 -2.84 8.43 0.42
N ALA A 120 -3.37 8.69 -0.77
CA ALA A 120 -3.42 7.69 -1.82
C ALA A 120 -2.06 7.61 -2.56
N LEU A 121 -1.73 6.46 -3.16
CA LEU A 121 -0.48 6.31 -3.92
C LEU A 121 -0.36 7.33 -5.07
N ARG A 122 -1.48 7.77 -5.64
CA ARG A 122 -1.48 8.79 -6.70
C ARG A 122 -1.01 10.16 -6.22
N ASP A 123 -1.13 10.43 -4.93
CA ASP A 123 -0.75 11.71 -4.31
C ASP A 123 0.67 11.65 -3.74
N LEU A 124 1.35 10.53 -3.92
CA LEU A 124 2.71 10.32 -3.46
C LEU A 124 3.68 10.97 -4.44
N ASN A 125 4.21 12.11 -4.05
CA ASN A 125 5.25 12.82 -4.80
C ASN A 125 6.58 12.69 -4.05
N PHE A 126 7.43 11.77 -4.50
CA PHE A 126 8.84 11.87 -4.17
C PHE A 126 9.46 12.87 -5.15
N SER A 127 9.75 14.06 -4.69
CA SER A 127 10.74 14.88 -5.35
C SER A 127 12.02 14.04 -5.38
N LYS A 128 12.51 13.66 -6.57
CA LYS A 128 13.88 13.16 -6.65
C LYS A 128 14.75 14.17 -5.92
N PRO A 129 15.71 13.75 -5.07
CA PRO A 129 16.75 14.65 -4.63
C PRO A 129 17.31 15.29 -5.91
N SER A 130 17.33 16.61 -5.96
CA SER A 130 18.00 17.32 -7.06
C SER A 130 19.41 16.77 -7.12
N GLU A 131 19.75 16.12 -8.22
CA GLU A 131 21.15 15.81 -8.55
C GLU A 131 21.90 17.12 -8.45
N LYS A 132 22.71 17.24 -7.40
CA LYS A 132 23.73 18.29 -7.27
C LYS A 132 25.03 17.78 -7.84
#